data_dd8a629c34c2f4e28c67c489a80629ed
#
_entry.id   dd8a629c34c2f4e28c67c489a80629ed
#
_cell.length_a   1.000
_cell.length_b   1.000
_cell.length_c   1.000
_cell.angle_alpha   90.00
_cell.angle_beta   90.00
_cell.angle_gamma   90.00
#
_symmetry.space_group_name_H-M   'P 1'
#
loop_
_entity.id
_entity.type
_entity.pdbx_description
1 polymer ?
#
loop_
_entity_poly.entity_id
_entity_poly.type
_entity_poly.pdbx_seq_one_letter_code
_entity_poly.pdbx_strand_id
1 'polypeptide(L)'
;PVSNSFQVSSTMSNLNGKVWEQYVGANASLVSSDNSYGIALYQSYRNRNPYDADNDGFSELGKLNMNTFGLRSYYRPTQFSRISLEYHTTNEFRRGGNKFDLQPHETDITEQTKHIINSGGPTYDVFFNEYRHKLSVYGSAQHTDRNSDYGADKNANAYGKTKDLTAVGGAMYVGN
;
A
#
# COMPACT_ATOMS: atom_id res chain seq x y z
N PRO A 1 -8.01 4.34 -15.72
CA PRO A 1 -9.42 4.73 -15.63
C PRO A 1 -10.10 4.69 -17.00
N VAL A 2 -11.40 4.50 -17.02
CA VAL A 2 -12.22 4.46 -18.26
C VAL A 2 -13.30 5.53 -18.28
N SER A 3 -13.56 6.17 -17.15
CA SER A 3 -14.53 7.25 -16.99
C SER A 3 -14.20 8.12 -15.79
N ASN A 4 -14.80 9.30 -15.75
CA ASN A 4 -14.76 10.16 -14.58
C ASN A 4 -15.57 9.52 -13.46
N SER A 5 -14.99 9.44 -12.28
CA SER A 5 -15.66 8.87 -11.12
C SER A 5 -15.11 9.44 -9.82
N PHE A 6 -15.93 9.43 -8.79
CA PHE A 6 -15.53 9.69 -7.43
C PHE A 6 -16.31 8.77 -6.49
N GLN A 7 -15.60 8.14 -5.56
CA GLN A 7 -16.19 7.25 -4.58
C GLN A 7 -15.49 7.43 -3.24
N VAL A 8 -16.29 7.46 -2.18
CA VAL A 8 -15.82 7.39 -0.79
C VAL A 8 -16.49 6.21 -0.13
N SER A 9 -15.75 5.48 0.65
CA SER A 9 -16.24 4.35 1.45
C SER A 9 -15.73 4.45 2.87
N SER A 10 -16.56 4.04 3.82
CA SER A 10 -16.17 3.94 5.23
C SER A 10 -16.75 2.66 5.81
N THR A 11 -15.96 1.98 6.59
CA THR A 11 -16.38 0.79 7.33
C THR A 11 -15.91 0.95 8.77
N MET A 12 -16.82 0.69 9.69
CA MET A 12 -16.52 0.60 11.12
C MET A 12 -16.91 -0.79 11.61
N SER A 13 -15.97 -1.47 12.24
CA SER A 13 -16.17 -2.78 12.84
C SER A 13 -15.95 -2.70 14.34
N ASN A 14 -16.84 -3.29 15.12
CA ASN A 14 -16.67 -3.41 16.56
C ASN A 14 -16.26 -4.84 16.90
N LEU A 15 -15.15 -4.99 17.59
CA LEU A 15 -14.61 -6.26 18.03
C LEU A 15 -15.14 -6.54 19.45
N ASN A 16 -16.18 -7.38 19.52
CA ASN A 16 -16.78 -7.88 20.76
C ASN A 16 -17.16 -6.78 21.78
N GLY A 17 -17.61 -5.62 21.30
CA GLY A 17 -17.96 -4.49 22.18
C GLY A 17 -16.77 -3.72 22.75
N LYS A 18 -15.55 -4.19 22.61
CA LYS A 18 -14.35 -3.65 23.26
C LYS A 18 -13.58 -2.67 22.40
N VAL A 19 -13.36 -2.98 21.13
CA VAL A 19 -12.46 -2.20 20.26
C VAL A 19 -13.10 -1.91 18.92
N TRP A 20 -12.90 -0.70 18.43
CA TRP A 20 -13.31 -0.29 17.10
C TRP A 20 -12.16 -0.35 16.11
N GLU A 21 -12.44 -0.89 14.95
CA GLU A 21 -11.60 -0.78 13.77
C GLU A 21 -12.30 0.13 12.75
N GLN A 22 -11.58 1.09 12.24
CA GLN A 22 -12.07 2.04 11.23
C GLN A 22 -11.29 1.89 9.94
N TYR A 23 -12.00 1.86 8.83
CA TYR A 23 -11.47 1.98 7.49
C TYR A 23 -12.18 3.14 6.76
N VAL A 24 -11.41 3.99 6.08
CA VAL A 24 -11.91 5.03 5.17
C VAL A 24 -11.12 4.93 3.88
N GLY A 25 -11.83 4.90 2.75
CA GLY A 25 -11.23 4.87 1.42
C GLY A 25 -11.86 5.90 0.50
N ALA A 26 -11.05 6.48 -0.37
CA ALA A 26 -11.49 7.38 -1.42
C ALA A 26 -10.82 7.03 -2.75
N ASN A 27 -11.58 7.08 -3.83
CA ASN A 27 -11.10 6.87 -5.18
C ASN A 27 -11.63 8.00 -6.08
N ALA A 28 -10.79 8.49 -6.97
CA ALA A 28 -11.19 9.46 -7.98
C ALA A 28 -10.54 9.11 -9.32
N SER A 29 -11.26 9.30 -10.41
CA SER A 29 -10.69 9.20 -11.74
C SER A 29 -11.17 10.31 -12.66
N LEU A 30 -10.26 10.78 -13.50
CA LEU A 30 -10.51 11.75 -14.54
C LEU A 30 -9.98 11.19 -15.87
N VAL A 31 -10.78 11.35 -16.91
CA VAL A 31 -10.43 10.89 -18.25
C VAL A 31 -10.79 12.00 -19.22
N SER A 32 -9.91 12.30 -20.18
CA SER A 32 -10.18 13.26 -21.24
C SER A 32 -11.31 12.77 -22.15
N SER A 33 -12.04 13.70 -22.76
CA SER A 33 -13.18 13.38 -23.64
C SER A 33 -12.80 12.51 -24.83
N ASP A 34 -11.58 12.65 -25.31
CA ASP A 34 -11.00 11.87 -26.41
C ASP A 34 -10.27 10.60 -25.96
N ASN A 35 -10.27 10.30 -24.64
CA ASN A 35 -9.54 9.21 -24.04
C ASN A 35 -8.01 9.21 -24.28
N SER A 36 -7.43 10.36 -24.64
CA SER A 36 -6.00 10.49 -24.87
C SER A 36 -5.18 10.42 -23.58
N TYR A 37 -5.75 10.84 -22.44
CA TYR A 37 -5.12 10.72 -21.12
C TYR A 37 -6.14 10.43 -20.02
N GLY A 38 -5.65 9.87 -18.94
CA GLY A 38 -6.46 9.65 -17.74
C GLY A 38 -5.59 9.48 -16.51
N ILE A 39 -6.17 9.85 -15.37
CA ILE A 39 -5.55 9.71 -14.05
C ILE A 39 -6.56 9.11 -13.08
N ALA A 40 -6.12 8.20 -12.26
CA ALA A 40 -6.85 7.69 -11.12
C ALA A 40 -6.01 7.83 -9.86
N LEU A 41 -6.64 8.28 -8.81
CA LEU A 41 -6.08 8.42 -7.47
C LEU A 41 -6.87 7.54 -6.52
N TYR A 42 -6.20 6.96 -5.55
CA TYR A 42 -6.86 6.31 -4.43
C TYR A 42 -6.10 6.58 -3.15
N GLN A 43 -6.84 6.66 -2.07
CA GLN A 43 -6.31 6.76 -0.72
C GLN A 43 -7.13 5.89 0.20
N SER A 44 -6.48 5.27 1.17
CA SER A 44 -7.16 4.58 2.26
C SER A 44 -6.44 4.80 3.58
N TYR A 45 -7.25 4.83 4.64
CA TYR A 45 -6.80 4.90 6.01
C TYR A 45 -7.46 3.78 6.79
N ARG A 46 -6.68 3.05 7.60
CA ARG A 46 -7.18 2.00 8.50
C ARG A 46 -6.55 2.17 9.86
N ASN A 47 -7.38 2.14 10.88
CA ASN A 47 -6.94 2.27 12.26
C ASN A 47 -7.67 1.29 13.16
N ARG A 48 -6.94 0.66 14.07
CA ARG A 48 -7.45 -0.21 15.12
C ARG A 48 -6.60 -0.06 16.35
N ASN A 49 -7.23 0.07 17.51
CA ASN A 49 -6.58 -0.07 18.80
C ASN A 49 -6.29 -1.56 19.10
N PRO A 50 -5.35 -1.86 19.97
CA PRO A 50 -5.09 -3.24 20.36
C PRO A 50 -6.34 -3.87 20.98
N TYR A 51 -6.57 -5.14 20.69
CA TYR A 51 -7.68 -5.92 21.20
C TYR A 51 -7.15 -7.09 22.01
N ASP A 52 -7.52 -7.12 23.26
CA ASP A 52 -7.27 -8.16 24.24
C ASP A 52 -8.61 -8.88 24.46
N ALA A 53 -8.70 -10.14 24.03
CA ALA A 53 -9.94 -10.89 24.00
C ALA A 53 -10.30 -11.48 25.37
N ASP A 54 -9.34 -12.01 26.08
CA ASP A 54 -9.50 -12.74 27.33
C ASP A 54 -9.12 -11.94 28.59
N ASN A 55 -8.61 -10.70 28.41
CA ASN A 55 -8.20 -9.75 29.45
C ASN A 55 -6.98 -10.23 30.26
N ASP A 56 -6.07 -10.92 29.61
CA ASP A 56 -4.79 -11.32 30.23
C ASP A 56 -3.72 -10.22 30.14
N GLY A 57 -4.05 -9.11 29.49
CA GLY A 57 -3.18 -7.94 29.30
C GLY A 57 -2.34 -8.00 28.03
N PHE A 58 -2.45 -9.05 27.23
CA PHE A 58 -1.80 -9.19 25.93
C PHE A 58 -2.84 -9.05 24.79
N SER A 59 -2.38 -8.56 23.66
CA SER A 59 -3.27 -8.35 22.52
C SER A 59 -3.27 -9.53 21.55
N GLU A 60 -4.42 -10.15 21.30
CA GLU A 60 -4.61 -11.11 20.19
C GLU A 60 -4.62 -10.39 18.84
N LEU A 61 -5.12 -9.14 18.83
CA LEU A 61 -5.01 -8.28 17.65
C LEU A 61 -4.26 -7.01 18.02
N GLY A 62 -3.09 -6.82 17.45
CA GLY A 62 -2.25 -5.67 17.71
C GLY A 62 -2.86 -4.34 17.20
N LYS A 63 -2.34 -3.24 17.71
CA LYS A 63 -2.59 -1.90 17.19
C LYS A 63 -2.18 -1.84 15.73
N LEU A 64 -3.03 -1.23 14.90
CA LEU A 64 -2.80 -1.01 13.48
C LEU A 64 -3.08 0.45 13.14
N ASN A 65 -2.15 1.08 12.42
CA ASN A 65 -2.39 2.33 11.73
C ASN A 65 -1.76 2.22 10.34
N MET A 66 -2.57 2.37 9.31
CA MET A 66 -2.11 2.24 7.93
C MET A 66 -2.70 3.36 7.07
N ASN A 67 -1.85 3.99 6.30
CA ASN A 67 -2.24 4.99 5.31
C ASN A 67 -1.63 4.59 3.97
N THR A 68 -2.47 4.46 2.95
CA THR A 68 -2.07 4.10 1.59
C THR A 68 -2.53 5.17 0.62
N PHE A 69 -1.66 5.59 -0.27
CA PHE A 69 -1.98 6.45 -1.39
C PHE A 69 -1.46 5.81 -2.67
N GLY A 70 -2.20 5.94 -3.75
CA GLY A 70 -1.77 5.49 -5.06
C GLY A 70 -2.27 6.38 -6.19
N LEU A 71 -1.49 6.39 -7.24
CA LEU A 71 -1.74 7.09 -8.47
C LEU A 71 -1.54 6.13 -9.63
N ARG A 72 -2.44 6.15 -10.59
CA ARG A 72 -2.31 5.46 -11.87
C ARG A 72 -2.70 6.43 -12.97
N SER A 73 -1.84 6.62 -13.95
CA SER A 73 -2.11 7.51 -15.09
C SER A 73 -1.75 6.83 -16.40
N TYR A 74 -2.34 7.33 -17.46
CA TYR A 74 -1.94 6.98 -18.81
C TYR A 74 -2.00 8.20 -19.74
N TYR A 75 -1.19 8.13 -20.79
CA TYR A 75 -1.21 9.04 -21.92
C TYR A 75 -1.07 8.24 -23.22
N ARG A 76 -1.86 8.55 -24.22
CA ARG A 76 -1.83 7.96 -25.56
C ARG A 76 -1.30 8.99 -26.56
N PRO A 77 0.00 8.99 -26.87
CA PRO A 77 0.58 9.88 -27.87
C PRO A 77 -0.04 9.69 -29.25
N THR A 78 -0.41 8.46 -29.56
CA THR A 78 -1.11 8.07 -30.79
C THR A 78 -2.18 7.02 -30.47
N GLN A 79 -3.06 6.72 -31.43
CA GLN A 79 -4.02 5.63 -31.27
C GLN A 79 -3.33 4.26 -31.07
N PHE A 80 -2.09 4.10 -31.52
CA PHE A 80 -1.34 2.84 -31.43
C PHE A 80 -0.29 2.81 -30.32
N SER A 81 -0.25 3.80 -29.44
CA SER A 81 0.71 3.82 -28.35
C SER A 81 0.11 4.32 -27.05
N ARG A 82 0.62 3.80 -25.94
CA ARG A 82 0.20 4.17 -24.58
C ARG A 82 1.38 4.16 -23.63
N ILE A 83 1.56 5.24 -22.92
CA ILE A 83 2.44 5.34 -21.76
C ILE A 83 1.55 5.25 -20.51
N SER A 84 1.91 4.42 -19.57
CA SER A 84 1.25 4.34 -18.27
C SER A 84 2.28 4.55 -17.15
N LEU A 85 1.86 5.20 -16.08
CA LEU A 85 2.65 5.40 -14.87
C LEU A 85 1.82 4.98 -13.67
N GLU A 86 2.44 4.19 -12.79
CA GLU A 86 1.87 3.82 -11.49
C GLU A 86 2.80 4.24 -10.36
N TYR A 87 2.21 4.67 -9.26
CA TYR A 87 2.90 4.97 -8.01
C TYR A 87 2.02 4.59 -6.83
N HIS A 88 2.63 3.98 -5.83
CA HIS A 88 2.01 3.59 -4.58
C HIS A 88 2.90 3.95 -3.40
N THR A 89 2.30 4.44 -2.33
CA THR A 89 2.98 4.58 -1.05
C THR A 89 2.11 4.03 0.07
N THR A 90 2.73 3.32 1.00
CA THR A 90 2.08 2.80 2.19
C THR A 90 2.92 3.13 3.41
N ASN A 91 2.30 3.78 4.39
CA ASN A 91 2.82 3.93 5.73
C ASN A 91 2.02 3.01 6.66
N GLU A 92 2.68 2.04 7.25
CA GLU A 92 2.06 1.09 8.15
C GLU A 92 2.79 1.07 9.49
N PHE A 93 2.03 1.11 10.57
CA PHE A 93 2.49 0.86 11.92
C PHE A 93 1.65 -0.27 12.51
N ARG A 94 2.32 -1.30 13.01
CA ARG A 94 1.72 -2.40 13.77
C ARG A 94 2.44 -2.58 15.08
N ARG A 95 1.70 -2.88 16.13
CA ARG A 95 2.27 -3.26 17.43
C ARG A 95 1.34 -4.24 18.13
N GLY A 96 1.88 -5.41 18.48
CA GLY A 96 1.29 -6.40 19.36
C GLY A 96 2.08 -6.53 20.67
N GLY A 97 1.56 -7.31 21.60
CA GLY A 97 2.13 -7.52 22.92
C GLY A 97 1.32 -6.86 24.02
N ASN A 98 1.99 -6.29 25.01
CA ASN A 98 1.37 -5.65 26.17
C ASN A 98 1.92 -4.25 26.45
N LYS A 99 1.39 -3.57 27.48
CA LYS A 99 1.89 -2.28 28.02
C LYS A 99 2.13 -1.24 26.93
N PHE A 100 1.10 -0.97 26.11
CA PHE A 100 1.17 -0.13 24.91
C PHE A 100 1.58 1.33 25.16
N ASP A 101 1.52 1.79 26.41
CA ASP A 101 1.94 3.13 26.84
C ASP A 101 3.45 3.26 27.07
N LEU A 102 4.16 2.13 27.15
CA LEU A 102 5.61 2.08 27.34
C LEU A 102 6.34 1.91 26.00
N GLN A 103 7.65 2.19 26.01
CA GLN A 103 8.50 1.87 24.86
C GLN A 103 8.57 0.35 24.62
N PRO A 104 8.79 -0.13 23.39
CA PRO A 104 8.84 -1.55 23.10
C PRO A 104 9.77 -2.36 24.03
N HIS A 105 10.97 -1.87 24.26
CA HIS A 105 11.96 -2.53 25.13
C HIS A 105 11.67 -2.46 26.63
N GLU A 106 10.63 -1.74 27.04
CA GLU A 106 10.20 -1.65 28.47
C GLU A 106 9.05 -2.59 28.79
N THR A 107 8.52 -3.28 27.77
CA THR A 107 7.40 -4.21 27.90
C THR A 107 7.86 -5.62 28.17
N ASP A 108 6.95 -6.50 28.56
CA ASP A 108 7.27 -7.91 28.79
C ASP A 108 7.48 -8.64 27.46
N ILE A 109 6.63 -8.32 26.45
CA ILE A 109 6.78 -8.79 25.09
C ILE A 109 6.22 -7.75 24.11
N THR A 110 6.92 -7.53 23.00
CA THR A 110 6.48 -6.65 21.93
C THR A 110 6.86 -7.23 20.57
N GLU A 111 5.92 -7.15 19.66
CA GLU A 111 6.16 -7.22 18.23
C GLU A 111 5.72 -5.88 17.62
N GLN A 112 6.68 -5.08 17.17
CA GLN A 112 6.38 -3.78 16.55
C GLN A 112 7.05 -3.67 15.20
N THR A 113 6.32 -3.18 14.21
CA THR A 113 6.86 -2.85 12.90
C THR A 113 6.32 -1.52 12.41
N LYS A 114 7.21 -0.76 11.78
CA LYS A 114 6.85 0.44 11.00
C LYS A 114 7.44 0.27 9.61
N HIS A 115 6.57 0.29 8.60
CA HIS A 115 6.94 0.21 7.19
C HIS A 115 6.63 1.52 6.49
N ILE A 116 7.56 1.97 5.64
CA ILE A 116 7.33 2.98 4.61
C ILE A 116 7.70 2.33 3.30
N ILE A 117 6.71 2.06 2.47
CA ILE A 117 6.87 1.39 1.18
C ILE A 117 6.51 2.40 0.09
N ASN A 118 7.41 2.59 -0.87
CA ASN A 118 7.16 3.36 -2.07
C ASN A 118 7.44 2.46 -3.27
N SER A 119 6.50 2.37 -4.19
CA SER A 119 6.65 1.56 -5.39
C SER A 119 6.01 2.23 -6.59
N GLY A 120 6.51 1.91 -7.77
CA GLY A 120 5.92 2.41 -9.00
C GLY A 120 6.81 2.15 -10.20
N GLY A 121 6.28 2.50 -11.37
CA GLY A 121 7.04 2.37 -12.59
C GLY A 121 6.23 2.70 -13.83
N PRO A 122 6.91 2.97 -14.95
CA PRO A 122 6.31 3.18 -16.26
C PRO A 122 6.07 1.87 -17.01
N THR A 123 5.08 1.90 -17.89
CA THR A 123 4.87 0.93 -18.97
C THR A 123 4.67 1.67 -20.28
N TYR A 124 5.31 1.21 -21.33
CA TYR A 124 5.08 1.68 -22.68
C TYR A 124 4.57 0.55 -23.57
N ASP A 125 3.36 0.72 -24.09
CA ASP A 125 2.70 -0.20 -25.00
C ASP A 125 2.69 0.38 -26.41
N VAL A 126 3.05 -0.45 -27.40
CA VAL A 126 2.90 -0.14 -28.84
C VAL A 126 2.08 -1.24 -29.49
N PHE A 127 1.09 -0.82 -30.27
CA PHE A 127 0.23 -1.70 -31.05
C PHE A 127 0.49 -1.51 -32.53
N PHE A 128 0.52 -2.58 -33.28
CA PHE A 128 0.74 -2.56 -34.73
C PHE A 128 -0.06 -3.67 -35.43
N ASN A 129 -0.11 -3.61 -36.76
CA ASN A 129 -0.91 -4.50 -37.58
C ASN A 129 -2.37 -4.57 -37.12
N GLU A 130 -3.05 -3.40 -37.04
CA GLU A 130 -4.46 -3.28 -36.65
C GLU A 130 -4.76 -3.90 -35.27
N TYR A 131 -3.88 -3.67 -34.27
CA TYR A 131 -3.95 -4.21 -32.92
C TYR A 131 -3.73 -5.73 -32.79
N ARG A 132 -3.36 -6.43 -33.87
CA ARG A 132 -3.04 -7.86 -33.78
C ARG A 132 -1.75 -8.14 -33.02
N HIS A 133 -0.87 -7.17 -32.94
CA HIS A 133 0.42 -7.27 -32.27
C HIS A 133 0.54 -6.18 -31.22
N LYS A 134 1.12 -6.54 -30.08
CA LYS A 134 1.43 -5.63 -28.99
C LYS A 134 2.85 -5.89 -28.50
N LEU A 135 3.63 -4.84 -28.38
CA LEU A 135 4.89 -4.83 -27.63
C LEU A 135 4.71 -3.96 -26.39
N SER A 136 5.00 -4.51 -25.24
CA SER A 136 5.03 -3.82 -23.94
C SER A 136 6.45 -3.78 -23.42
N VAL A 137 6.93 -2.62 -23.01
CA VAL A 137 8.18 -2.46 -22.25
C VAL A 137 7.82 -1.81 -20.92
N TYR A 138 8.32 -2.38 -19.83
CA TYR A 138 7.97 -1.91 -18.50
C TYR A 138 9.17 -1.94 -17.55
N GLY A 139 9.12 -1.08 -16.55
CA GLY A 139 10.02 -1.09 -15.42
C GLY A 139 9.23 -0.77 -14.14
N SER A 140 9.67 -1.31 -13.03
CA SER A 140 9.15 -0.94 -11.73
C SER A 140 10.24 -1.00 -10.68
N ALA A 141 10.08 -0.19 -9.62
CA ALA A 141 10.95 -0.24 -8.46
C ALA A 141 10.13 -0.12 -7.20
N GLN A 142 10.59 -0.76 -6.13
CA GLN A 142 10.04 -0.64 -4.79
C GLN A 142 11.17 -0.36 -3.81
N HIS A 143 10.98 0.68 -3.01
CA HIS A 143 11.82 0.99 -1.86
C HIS A 143 11.02 0.76 -0.58
N THR A 144 11.58 -0.03 0.33
CA THR A 144 11.01 -0.32 1.64
C THR A 144 11.97 0.14 2.74
N ASP A 145 11.51 1.01 3.63
CA ASP A 145 12.16 1.34 4.91
C ASP A 145 11.35 0.68 6.03
N ARG A 146 11.99 -0.21 6.78
CA ARG A 146 11.37 -0.96 7.88
C ARG A 146 12.15 -0.72 9.16
N ASN A 147 11.44 -0.30 10.21
CA ASN A 147 11.90 -0.36 11.58
C ASN A 147 11.08 -1.42 12.32
N SER A 148 11.73 -2.28 13.07
CA SER A 148 11.10 -3.37 13.82
C SER A 148 11.65 -3.48 15.22
N ASP A 149 10.83 -3.99 16.10
CA ASP A 149 11.20 -4.46 17.41
C ASP A 149 10.48 -5.79 17.66
N TYR A 150 11.24 -6.83 17.99
CA TYR A 150 10.76 -8.17 18.29
C TYR A 150 11.43 -8.60 19.58
N GLY A 151 10.99 -8.01 20.69
CA GLY A 151 11.64 -8.13 21.98
C GLY A 151 10.76 -8.76 23.03
N ALA A 152 11.43 -9.47 23.96
CA ALA A 152 10.90 -9.92 25.23
C ALA A 152 11.89 -9.56 26.33
N ASP A 153 11.44 -9.59 27.58
CA ASP A 153 12.28 -9.41 28.76
C ASP A 153 13.06 -8.09 28.78
N LYS A 154 12.45 -7.02 28.28
CA LYS A 154 13.01 -5.65 28.27
C LYS A 154 14.35 -5.53 27.52
N ASN A 155 14.49 -6.25 26.43
CA ASN A 155 15.71 -6.25 25.64
C ASN A 155 15.85 -4.96 24.79
N ALA A 156 16.71 -4.05 25.20
CA ALA A 156 16.99 -2.80 24.49
C ALA A 156 17.72 -3.00 23.14
N ASN A 157 18.20 -4.20 22.82
CA ASN A 157 18.90 -4.51 21.56
C ASN A 157 18.00 -5.21 20.53
N ALA A 158 16.70 -5.32 20.80
CA ALA A 158 15.74 -6.00 19.91
C ALA A 158 15.24 -5.13 18.73
N TYR A 159 15.82 -3.95 18.55
CA TYR A 159 15.48 -3.04 17.44
C TYR A 159 16.22 -3.42 16.16
N GLY A 160 15.47 -3.51 15.06
CA GLY A 160 16.00 -3.74 13.73
C GLY A 160 15.63 -2.61 12.77
N LYS A 161 16.52 -2.35 11.82
CA LYS A 161 16.27 -1.42 10.72
C LYS A 161 16.73 -2.04 9.41
N THR A 162 15.85 -2.05 8.42
CA THR A 162 16.15 -2.58 7.09
C THR A 162 15.73 -1.55 6.05
N LYS A 163 16.53 -1.42 4.99
CA LYS A 163 16.19 -0.67 3.79
C LYS A 163 16.44 -1.55 2.58
N ASP A 164 15.41 -1.75 1.80
CA ASP A 164 15.46 -2.59 0.62
C ASP A 164 15.06 -1.80 -0.62
N LEU A 165 15.76 -2.04 -1.73
CA LEU A 165 15.42 -1.56 -3.05
C LEU A 165 15.34 -2.74 -4.00
N THR A 166 14.16 -2.97 -4.56
CA THR A 166 13.95 -3.97 -5.61
C THR A 166 13.57 -3.25 -6.91
N ALA A 167 14.17 -3.66 -8.02
CA ALA A 167 13.81 -3.15 -9.34
C ALA A 167 13.62 -4.31 -10.30
N VAL A 168 12.64 -4.18 -11.17
CA VAL A 168 12.30 -5.17 -12.22
C VAL A 168 12.07 -4.41 -13.53
N GLY A 169 12.53 -4.98 -14.63
CA GLY A 169 12.24 -4.49 -15.97
C GLY A 169 12.06 -5.65 -16.94
N GLY A 170 11.25 -5.43 -17.96
CA GLY A 170 11.00 -6.45 -18.95
C GLY A 170 10.33 -5.93 -20.21
N ALA A 171 10.26 -6.82 -21.19
CA ALA A 171 9.52 -6.63 -22.41
C ALA A 171 8.66 -7.86 -22.70
N MET A 172 7.46 -7.63 -23.22
CA MET A 172 6.52 -8.69 -23.59
C MET A 172 5.96 -8.40 -24.98
N TYR A 173 5.98 -9.41 -25.83
CA TYR A 173 5.33 -9.37 -27.12
C TYR A 173 4.13 -10.32 -27.15
N VAL A 174 3.03 -9.86 -27.71
CA VAL A 174 1.81 -10.64 -27.95
C VAL A 174 1.44 -10.46 -29.41
N GLY A 175 1.20 -11.56 -30.14
CA GLY A 175 0.75 -11.58 -31.53
C GLY A 175 -0.35 -12.62 -31.72
N ASN A 176 -1.36 -12.29 -32.53
CA ASN A 176 -2.46 -13.18 -32.96
C ASN A 176 -2.41 -13.39 -34.48
#